data_cf97e5a60ac06fe266891874d9f93ff6
#
_entry.id   cf97e5a60ac06fe266891874d9f93ff6
#
_cell.length_a   1.000
_cell.length_b   1.000
_cell.length_c   1.000
_cell.angle_alpha   90.00
_cell.angle_beta   90.00
_cell.angle_gamma   90.00
#
_symmetry.space_group_name_H-M   'P 1'
#
loop_
_entity.id
_entity.type
_entity.pdbx_description
1 polymer ?
#
loop_
_entity_poly.entity_id
_entity_poly.type
_entity_poly.pdbx_seq_one_letter_code
_entity_poly.pdbx_strand_id
1 'polypeptide(L)'
;MILEKIDQLLKEVGNLQANNAEEIEQLRLKYLSKKGEITALMADFRNVAADQKKAVGMKINELKQLAMQKINELKEQNEVAEESADDFDLTRSAYPIQLGTRHPLNIVKNQIIDIFLRMGFTLAEGPEIDDDLHVFTKLNFAADHPPRDMQDTFFIEQNPNDVTKNILLRSHTSNDQSRIMEHQQPPIRVICPGRVYRNEAISARAHCFFHQLEGLYVDKNVSFTDLKQVLLTFARELFGPDTKIRLRPSYFPFTGPSAEMDISCHICGGKGCGFCKHTGWVEILGCGMVDPNVLEACGIDSKVYTGYAFGLGIERITNLKYRVADLRMFSENDTRFLDEFVSAE
;
A
#
# COMPACT_ATOMS: atom_id res chain seq x y z
N MET A 1 40.68 -34.74 -64.87
CA MET A 1 39.92 -35.62 -63.98
C MET A 1 40.26 -35.45 -62.49
N ILE A 2 41.50 -35.76 -61.99
CA ILE A 2 41.80 -35.70 -60.53
C ILE A 2 41.89 -34.25 -60.01
N LEU A 3 42.44 -33.32 -60.74
CA LEU A 3 42.60 -31.92 -60.45
C LEU A 3 41.16 -31.22 -60.36
N GLU A 4 40.31 -31.51 -61.30
CA GLU A 4 38.96 -30.99 -61.35
C GLU A 4 38.16 -31.41 -60.14
N LYS A 5 38.31 -32.68 -59.69
CA LYS A 5 37.65 -33.21 -58.47
C LYS A 5 38.14 -32.53 -57.21
N ILE A 6 39.51 -32.24 -57.15
CA ILE A 6 40.08 -31.49 -56.04
C ILE A 6 39.54 -30.04 -56.01
N ASP A 7 39.49 -29.38 -57.18
CA ASP A 7 38.94 -27.99 -57.25
C ASP A 7 37.47 -27.89 -56.95
N GLN A 8 36.71 -28.94 -57.27
CA GLN A 8 35.27 -29.02 -56.83
C GLN A 8 35.16 -29.19 -55.29
N LEU A 9 35.97 -30.09 -54.72
CA LEU A 9 35.93 -30.30 -53.27
C LEU A 9 36.44 -29.10 -52.47
N LEU A 10 37.40 -28.32 -53.00
CA LEU A 10 37.86 -27.07 -52.42
C LEU A 10 36.74 -26.05 -52.36
N LYS A 11 35.86 -25.96 -53.37
CA LYS A 11 34.69 -25.11 -53.37
C LYS A 11 33.62 -25.62 -52.41
N GLU A 12 33.37 -26.91 -52.34
CA GLU A 12 32.40 -27.50 -51.42
C GLU A 12 32.80 -27.30 -49.97
N VAL A 13 34.10 -27.57 -49.64
CA VAL A 13 34.62 -27.39 -48.29
C VAL A 13 34.61 -25.92 -47.87
N GLY A 14 34.90 -24.96 -48.79
CA GLY A 14 34.84 -23.53 -48.49
C GLY A 14 33.45 -23.01 -48.13
N ASN A 15 32.39 -23.68 -48.61
CA ASN A 15 31.00 -23.29 -48.38
C ASN A 15 30.27 -24.15 -47.34
N LEU A 16 31.00 -24.95 -46.53
CA LEU A 16 30.40 -25.76 -45.49
C LEU A 16 29.69 -24.90 -44.44
N GLN A 17 28.51 -25.32 -44.10
CA GLN A 17 27.70 -24.77 -43.00
C GLN A 17 27.19 -25.94 -42.15
N ALA A 18 27.06 -25.72 -40.84
CA ALA A 18 26.49 -26.65 -39.91
C ALA A 18 25.86 -25.86 -38.75
N ASN A 19 24.71 -26.34 -38.28
CA ASN A 19 23.90 -25.64 -37.25
C ASN A 19 23.98 -26.33 -35.88
N ASN A 20 24.58 -27.49 -35.80
CA ASN A 20 24.71 -28.25 -34.56
C ASN A 20 25.96 -29.15 -34.55
N ALA A 21 26.36 -29.64 -33.37
CA ALA A 21 27.51 -30.45 -33.13
C ALA A 21 27.47 -31.79 -33.92
N GLU A 22 26.30 -32.38 -34.14
CA GLU A 22 26.15 -33.64 -34.89
C GLU A 22 26.46 -33.45 -36.37
N GLU A 23 26.00 -32.36 -36.98
CA GLU A 23 26.31 -32.01 -38.38
C GLU A 23 27.80 -31.75 -38.58
N ILE A 24 28.43 -31.06 -37.65
CA ILE A 24 29.88 -30.80 -37.68
C ILE A 24 30.67 -32.12 -37.64
N GLU A 25 30.25 -33.07 -36.78
CA GLU A 25 30.89 -34.36 -36.69
C GLU A 25 30.68 -35.20 -37.96
N GLN A 26 29.52 -35.15 -38.59
CA GLN A 26 29.24 -35.78 -39.88
C GLN A 26 30.15 -35.21 -40.98
N LEU A 27 30.31 -33.89 -41.04
CA LEU A 27 31.23 -33.26 -41.99
C LEU A 27 32.69 -33.66 -41.75
N ARG A 28 33.09 -33.76 -40.47
CA ARG A 28 34.42 -34.25 -40.10
C ARG A 28 34.67 -35.67 -40.60
N LEU A 29 33.68 -36.57 -40.40
CA LEU A 29 33.74 -37.96 -40.84
C LEU A 29 33.74 -38.07 -42.36
N LYS A 30 32.95 -37.26 -43.07
CA LYS A 30 32.90 -37.24 -44.54
C LYS A 30 34.22 -36.85 -45.18
N TYR A 31 34.90 -35.81 -44.69
CA TYR A 31 36.10 -35.28 -45.34
C TYR A 31 37.42 -35.79 -44.74
N LEU A 32 37.53 -35.88 -43.42
CA LEU A 32 38.78 -36.10 -42.70
C LEU A 32 38.98 -37.50 -42.12
N SER A 33 37.99 -38.38 -42.18
CA SER A 33 38.10 -39.73 -41.64
C SER A 33 39.03 -40.64 -42.48
N LYS A 34 39.37 -41.81 -41.91
CA LYS A 34 40.13 -42.81 -42.64
C LYS A 34 39.50 -43.32 -43.95
N LYS A 35 38.17 -43.21 -44.02
CA LYS A 35 37.31 -43.53 -45.18
C LYS A 35 36.77 -42.28 -45.86
N GLY A 36 37.22 -41.10 -45.48
CA GLY A 36 36.72 -39.82 -45.99
C GLY A 36 37.28 -39.52 -47.40
N GLU A 37 36.62 -38.53 -48.03
CA GLU A 37 36.88 -38.18 -49.44
C GLU A 37 38.33 -37.72 -49.68
N ILE A 38 38.94 -36.99 -48.73
CA ILE A 38 40.33 -36.55 -48.82
C ILE A 38 41.30 -37.77 -48.76
N THR A 39 40.96 -38.75 -47.91
CA THR A 39 41.81 -39.97 -47.82
C THR A 39 41.65 -40.84 -49.08
N ALA A 40 40.47 -40.87 -49.68
CA ALA A 40 40.30 -41.56 -51.00
C ALA A 40 41.10 -40.89 -52.11
N LEU A 41 41.16 -39.55 -52.16
CA LEU A 41 42.00 -38.82 -53.08
C LEU A 41 43.52 -39.09 -52.87
N MET A 42 43.97 -39.31 -51.63
CA MET A 42 45.35 -39.72 -51.34
C MET A 42 45.67 -41.14 -51.84
N ALA A 43 44.69 -42.03 -51.87
CA ALA A 43 44.83 -43.33 -52.47
C ALA A 43 45.00 -43.24 -54.01
N ASP A 44 44.14 -42.41 -54.64
CA ASP A 44 44.17 -42.19 -56.08
C ASP A 44 45.47 -41.45 -56.56
N PHE A 45 46.08 -40.65 -55.65
CA PHE A 45 47.36 -39.96 -55.91
C PHE A 45 48.50 -40.91 -56.31
N ARG A 46 48.48 -42.16 -55.90
CA ARG A 46 49.49 -43.15 -56.26
C ARG A 46 49.50 -43.40 -57.75
N ASN A 47 48.39 -43.25 -58.44
CA ASN A 47 48.23 -43.53 -59.86
C ASN A 47 48.45 -42.29 -60.78
N VAL A 48 48.87 -41.16 -60.21
CA VAL A 48 49.13 -39.90 -60.97
C VAL A 48 50.52 -39.93 -61.65
N ALA A 49 50.58 -39.37 -62.87
CA ALA A 49 51.81 -39.26 -63.62
C ALA A 49 52.86 -38.41 -62.90
N ALA A 50 54.18 -38.75 -63.07
CA ALA A 50 55.27 -38.16 -62.29
C ALA A 50 55.41 -36.64 -62.41
N ASP A 51 55.06 -36.08 -63.55
CA ASP A 51 55.05 -34.65 -63.86
C ASP A 51 53.95 -33.84 -63.10
N GLN A 52 52.85 -34.49 -62.83
CA GLN A 52 51.72 -33.85 -62.15
C GLN A 52 51.65 -34.09 -60.60
N LYS A 53 52.46 -35.05 -60.11
CA LYS A 53 52.46 -35.42 -58.67
C LYS A 53 52.72 -34.23 -57.77
N LYS A 54 53.63 -33.36 -58.07
CA LYS A 54 53.92 -32.20 -57.22
C LYS A 54 52.74 -31.25 -57.11
N ALA A 55 52.09 -30.93 -58.24
CA ALA A 55 50.89 -30.02 -58.23
C ALA A 55 49.69 -30.65 -57.55
N VAL A 56 49.39 -31.92 -57.78
CA VAL A 56 48.27 -32.63 -57.16
C VAL A 56 48.52 -32.80 -55.65
N GLY A 57 49.78 -33.12 -55.23
CA GLY A 57 50.08 -33.23 -53.80
C GLY A 57 49.91 -31.91 -53.02
N MET A 58 50.31 -30.79 -53.63
CA MET A 58 50.11 -29.46 -53.03
C MET A 58 48.61 -29.16 -52.85
N LYS A 59 47.79 -29.40 -53.87
CA LYS A 59 46.35 -29.16 -53.82
C LYS A 59 45.58 -30.07 -52.81
N ILE A 60 45.98 -31.33 -52.68
CA ILE A 60 45.44 -32.25 -51.68
C ILE A 60 45.75 -31.76 -50.27
N ASN A 61 46.98 -31.27 -50.04
CA ASN A 61 47.38 -30.72 -48.75
C ASN A 61 46.60 -29.41 -48.42
N GLU A 62 46.42 -28.54 -49.43
CA GLU A 62 45.61 -27.34 -49.33
C GLU A 62 44.14 -27.68 -48.95
N LEU A 63 43.55 -28.64 -49.65
CA LEU A 63 42.20 -29.13 -49.35
C LEU A 63 42.06 -29.68 -47.92
N LYS A 64 43.06 -30.43 -47.47
CA LYS A 64 43.10 -30.97 -46.12
C LYS A 64 43.19 -29.88 -45.07
N GLN A 65 44.05 -28.88 -45.28
CA GLN A 65 44.15 -27.73 -44.35
C GLN A 65 42.88 -26.90 -44.32
N LEU A 66 42.28 -26.61 -45.48
CA LEU A 66 41.01 -25.89 -45.56
C LEU A 66 39.87 -26.62 -44.84
N ALA A 67 39.78 -27.94 -45.03
CA ALA A 67 38.76 -28.74 -44.35
C ALA A 67 38.94 -28.75 -42.83
N MET A 68 40.19 -28.86 -42.35
CA MET A 68 40.48 -28.79 -40.90
C MET A 68 40.15 -27.41 -40.33
N GLN A 69 40.55 -26.35 -41.02
CA GLN A 69 40.29 -24.98 -40.59
C GLN A 69 38.79 -24.71 -40.54
N LYS A 70 38.02 -25.08 -41.58
CA LYS A 70 36.60 -24.82 -41.67
C LYS A 70 35.80 -25.59 -40.61
N ILE A 71 36.16 -26.83 -40.33
CA ILE A 71 35.52 -27.64 -39.28
C ILE A 71 35.82 -27.04 -37.89
N ASN A 72 37.03 -26.52 -37.63
CA ASN A 72 37.33 -25.86 -36.37
C ASN A 72 36.59 -24.53 -36.22
N GLU A 73 36.50 -23.70 -37.26
CA GLU A 73 35.71 -22.48 -37.27
C GLU A 73 34.20 -22.76 -36.90
N LEU A 74 33.63 -23.81 -37.52
CA LEU A 74 32.26 -24.22 -37.24
C LEU A 74 32.06 -24.73 -35.79
N LYS A 75 33.09 -25.41 -35.23
CA LYS A 75 33.08 -25.83 -33.81
C LYS A 75 33.10 -24.64 -32.88
N GLU A 76 34.04 -23.71 -33.08
CA GLU A 76 34.12 -22.50 -32.25
C GLU A 76 32.85 -21.66 -32.33
N GLN A 77 32.25 -21.53 -33.53
CA GLN A 77 30.96 -20.83 -33.68
C GLN A 77 29.81 -21.52 -32.94
N ASN A 78 29.79 -22.83 -32.92
CA ASN A 78 28.74 -23.59 -32.21
C ASN A 78 28.95 -23.57 -30.70
N GLU A 79 30.19 -23.63 -30.20
CA GLU A 79 30.52 -23.49 -28.78
C GLU A 79 30.13 -22.09 -28.24
N VAL A 80 30.40 -21.04 -29.00
CA VAL A 80 30.03 -19.67 -28.67
C VAL A 80 28.50 -19.49 -28.67
N ALA A 81 27.77 -20.19 -29.57
CA ALA A 81 26.32 -20.16 -29.62
C ALA A 81 25.68 -20.92 -28.43
N GLU A 82 26.29 -22.00 -27.95
CA GLU A 82 25.85 -22.75 -26.77
C GLU A 82 26.16 -21.98 -25.46
N GLU A 83 27.32 -21.31 -25.37
CA GLU A 83 27.66 -20.46 -24.20
C GLU A 83 26.82 -19.18 -24.12
N SER A 84 26.30 -18.69 -25.25
CA SER A 84 25.42 -17.53 -25.29
C SER A 84 23.92 -17.83 -25.08
N ALA A 85 23.51 -19.07 -25.07
CA ALA A 85 22.23 -19.50 -24.54
C ALA A 85 22.32 -19.35 -23.02
N ASP A 86 22.00 -18.13 -22.54
CA ASP A 86 21.83 -17.82 -21.12
C ASP A 86 21.01 -18.95 -20.51
N ASP A 87 21.64 -19.78 -19.70
CA ASP A 87 21.00 -20.86 -18.95
C ASP A 87 20.22 -20.23 -17.79
N PHE A 88 19.36 -19.28 -18.17
CA PHE A 88 18.41 -18.65 -17.27
C PHE A 88 17.36 -19.71 -16.96
N ASP A 89 17.49 -20.36 -15.81
CA ASP A 89 16.49 -21.28 -15.29
C ASP A 89 15.19 -20.51 -15.00
N LEU A 90 14.32 -20.45 -16.00
CA LEU A 90 13.00 -19.81 -15.89
C LEU A 90 12.07 -20.53 -14.89
N THR A 91 12.45 -21.72 -14.41
CA THR A 91 11.70 -22.45 -13.37
C THR A 91 12.14 -22.01 -11.97
N ARG A 92 13.24 -21.27 -11.85
CA ARG A 92 13.73 -20.77 -10.59
C ARG A 92 12.73 -19.77 -10.02
N SER A 93 12.26 -20.01 -8.81
CA SER A 93 11.37 -19.09 -8.09
C SER A 93 12.01 -17.70 -8.06
N ALA A 94 11.24 -16.68 -8.43
CA ALA A 94 11.66 -15.29 -8.22
C ALA A 94 12.03 -15.09 -6.74
N TYR A 95 13.12 -14.37 -6.49
CA TYR A 95 13.49 -14.05 -5.10
C TYR A 95 12.31 -13.35 -4.45
N PRO A 96 11.74 -13.86 -3.35
CA PRO A 96 10.58 -13.24 -2.75
C PRO A 96 10.98 -11.85 -2.24
N ILE A 97 10.60 -10.83 -2.98
CA ILE A 97 10.66 -9.45 -2.46
C ILE A 97 9.58 -9.37 -1.40
N GLN A 98 9.99 -9.27 -0.14
CA GLN A 98 9.04 -9.00 0.94
C GLN A 98 8.48 -7.59 0.73
N LEU A 99 7.23 -7.52 0.32
CA LEU A 99 6.50 -6.26 0.28
C LEU A 99 6.22 -5.83 1.71
N GLY A 100 6.52 -4.57 2.04
CA GLY A 100 6.10 -3.99 3.31
C GLY A 100 4.58 -3.94 3.40
N THR A 101 4.07 -3.80 4.62
CA THR A 101 2.63 -3.70 4.89
C THR A 101 2.25 -2.27 5.24
N ARG A 102 1.00 -1.89 5.02
CA ARG A 102 0.43 -0.65 5.54
C ARG A 102 0.04 -0.85 7.00
N HIS A 103 0.31 0.14 7.83
CA HIS A 103 -0.14 0.10 9.21
C HIS A 103 -1.68 0.01 9.29
N PRO A 104 -2.28 -0.89 10.11
CA PRO A 104 -3.72 -1.12 10.15
C PRO A 104 -4.54 0.13 10.46
N LEU A 105 -4.04 1.05 11.30
CA LEU A 105 -4.71 2.34 11.54
C LEU A 105 -4.80 3.18 10.26
N ASN A 106 -3.75 3.19 9.43
CA ASN A 106 -3.77 3.93 8.17
C ASN A 106 -4.73 3.31 7.15
N ILE A 107 -4.82 1.98 7.11
CA ILE A 107 -5.78 1.27 6.25
C ILE A 107 -7.20 1.72 6.63
N VAL A 108 -7.57 1.60 7.91
CA VAL A 108 -8.91 1.96 8.39
C VAL A 108 -9.18 3.45 8.26
N LYS A 109 -8.20 4.32 8.60
CA LYS A 109 -8.32 5.76 8.42
C LYS A 109 -8.66 6.12 6.97
N ASN A 110 -7.93 5.58 6.01
CA ASN A 110 -8.16 5.88 4.60
C ASN A 110 -9.53 5.37 4.13
N GLN A 111 -9.97 4.18 4.56
CA GLN A 111 -11.32 3.69 4.26
C GLN A 111 -12.41 4.62 4.79
N ILE A 112 -12.26 5.11 6.02
CA ILE A 112 -13.22 6.06 6.62
C ILE A 112 -13.22 7.38 5.83
N ILE A 113 -12.05 7.91 5.50
CA ILE A 113 -11.91 9.12 4.68
C ILE A 113 -12.60 8.94 3.33
N ASP A 114 -12.32 7.85 2.62
CA ASP A 114 -12.91 7.58 1.29
C ASP A 114 -14.44 7.48 1.34
N ILE A 115 -15.00 6.90 2.40
CA ILE A 115 -16.46 6.86 2.61
C ILE A 115 -17.02 8.28 2.69
N PHE A 116 -16.46 9.14 3.55
CA PHE A 116 -16.97 10.50 3.73
C PHE A 116 -16.70 11.40 2.51
N LEU A 117 -15.58 11.23 1.80
CA LEU A 117 -15.32 11.95 0.53
C LEU A 117 -16.41 11.64 -0.51
N ARG A 118 -16.82 10.37 -0.65
CA ARG A 118 -17.95 9.98 -1.53
C ARG A 118 -19.28 10.57 -1.10
N MET A 119 -19.45 10.90 0.19
CA MET A 119 -20.62 11.62 0.70
C MET A 119 -20.52 13.14 0.52
N GLY A 120 -19.47 13.66 -0.10
CA GLY A 120 -19.27 15.09 -0.38
C GLY A 120 -18.64 15.88 0.77
N PHE A 121 -18.01 15.22 1.73
CA PHE A 121 -17.13 15.89 2.69
C PHE A 121 -15.78 16.21 2.05
N THR A 122 -15.13 17.26 2.53
CA THR A 122 -13.75 17.61 2.19
C THR A 122 -12.85 17.31 3.37
N LEU A 123 -11.58 16.99 3.08
CA LEU A 123 -10.56 16.73 4.09
C LEU A 123 -9.97 18.06 4.56
N ALA A 124 -9.86 18.24 5.87
CA ALA A 124 -9.16 19.36 6.48
C ALA A 124 -8.21 18.87 7.58
N GLU A 125 -7.10 19.56 7.76
CA GLU A 125 -6.11 19.25 8.77
C GLU A 125 -5.80 20.51 9.57
N GLY A 126 -5.48 20.37 10.84
CA GLY A 126 -5.12 21.46 11.74
C GLY A 126 -4.02 21.09 12.72
N PRO A 127 -3.58 22.04 13.56
CA PRO A 127 -2.43 21.89 14.43
C PRO A 127 -2.67 20.91 15.57
N GLU A 128 -1.68 20.07 15.89
CA GLU A 128 -1.68 19.20 17.07
C GLU A 128 -1.39 19.99 18.37
N ILE A 129 -0.61 21.05 18.27
CA ILE A 129 -0.34 22.02 19.36
C ILE A 129 -1.21 23.24 19.10
N ASP A 130 -2.09 23.57 20.05
CA ASP A 130 -3.05 24.64 19.85
C ASP A 130 -3.31 25.38 21.17
N ASP A 131 -4.07 26.48 21.09
CA ASP A 131 -4.46 27.25 22.26
C ASP A 131 -5.78 26.74 22.88
N ASP A 132 -5.98 27.05 24.13
CA ASP A 132 -7.22 26.74 24.86
C ASP A 132 -8.44 27.39 24.20
N LEU A 133 -8.29 28.54 23.57
CA LEU A 133 -9.37 29.24 22.89
C LEU A 133 -10.07 28.34 21.86
N HIS A 134 -9.29 27.66 21.02
CA HIS A 134 -9.81 26.80 19.95
C HIS A 134 -10.13 25.39 20.43
N VAL A 135 -9.36 24.86 21.40
CA VAL A 135 -9.58 23.50 21.89
C VAL A 135 -10.78 23.42 22.83
N PHE A 136 -11.02 24.45 23.66
CA PHE A 136 -12.06 24.39 24.69
C PHE A 136 -13.04 25.57 24.65
N THR A 137 -12.54 26.81 24.67
CA THR A 137 -13.40 27.99 24.91
C THR A 137 -14.46 28.16 23.82
N LYS A 138 -14.08 28.11 22.54
CA LYS A 138 -15.00 28.22 21.39
C LYS A 138 -15.92 27.02 21.24
N LEU A 139 -15.56 25.90 21.85
CA LEU A 139 -16.36 24.67 21.86
C LEU A 139 -17.29 24.58 23.08
N ASN A 140 -17.57 25.72 23.71
CA ASN A 140 -18.55 25.85 24.82
C ASN A 140 -18.14 25.04 26.08
N PHE A 141 -16.86 24.75 26.28
CA PHE A 141 -16.41 24.15 27.53
C PHE A 141 -16.39 25.17 28.66
N ALA A 142 -17.02 24.86 29.80
CA ALA A 142 -16.91 25.68 30.98
C ALA A 142 -15.48 25.80 31.51
N ALA A 143 -15.16 26.87 32.22
CA ALA A 143 -13.80 27.10 32.71
C ALA A 143 -13.31 26.01 33.70
N ASP A 144 -14.23 25.42 34.44
CA ASP A 144 -14.05 24.37 35.45
C ASP A 144 -14.35 22.96 34.93
N HIS A 145 -14.46 22.80 33.60
CA HIS A 145 -14.78 21.49 33.01
C HIS A 145 -13.62 20.50 33.18
N PRO A 146 -13.82 19.25 33.61
CA PRO A 146 -12.76 18.28 33.90
C PRO A 146 -11.70 18.11 32.81
N PRO A 147 -12.04 17.99 31.52
CA PRO A 147 -11.04 17.92 30.44
C PRO A 147 -10.06 19.09 30.35
N ARG A 148 -10.36 20.23 30.98
CA ARG A 148 -9.39 21.35 31.11
C ARG A 148 -8.42 21.16 32.26
N ASP A 149 -8.56 20.11 33.09
CA ASP A 149 -7.65 19.83 34.16
C ASP A 149 -6.31 19.27 33.60
N MET A 150 -5.21 19.59 34.29
CA MET A 150 -3.90 19.02 34.00
C MET A 150 -3.84 17.49 34.14
N GLN A 151 -4.80 16.89 34.83
CA GLN A 151 -4.93 15.45 34.94
C GLN A 151 -5.31 14.77 33.61
N ASP A 152 -6.04 15.48 32.75
CA ASP A 152 -6.57 14.93 31.50
C ASP A 152 -5.91 15.53 30.25
N THR A 153 -5.23 16.67 30.34
CA THR A 153 -4.64 17.42 29.22
C THR A 153 -3.18 17.69 29.42
N PHE A 154 -2.39 17.56 28.34
CA PHE A 154 -0.97 17.94 28.31
C PHE A 154 -0.83 19.41 27.95
N PHE A 155 -0.51 20.26 28.94
CA PHE A 155 -0.19 21.67 28.72
C PHE A 155 1.31 21.81 28.40
N ILE A 156 1.64 22.63 27.39
CA ILE A 156 3.00 23.01 27.02
C ILE A 156 3.36 24.32 27.74
N GLU A 157 2.43 25.27 27.72
CA GLU A 157 2.59 26.55 28.38
C GLU A 157 1.26 26.98 29.01
N GLN A 158 1.33 27.51 30.22
CA GLN A 158 0.14 28.03 30.93
C GLN A 158 0.31 29.53 31.19
N ASN A 159 -0.73 30.28 30.83
CA ASN A 159 -0.82 31.68 31.11
C ASN A 159 -1.66 31.92 32.39
N PRO A 160 -1.08 32.36 33.52
CA PRO A 160 -1.78 32.53 34.77
C PRO A 160 -2.83 33.67 34.75
N ASN A 161 -2.75 34.58 33.76
CA ASN A 161 -3.64 35.74 33.68
C ASN A 161 -4.80 35.53 32.67
N ASP A 162 -4.65 34.57 31.75
CA ASP A 162 -5.62 34.36 30.67
C ASP A 162 -5.57 32.87 30.19
N VAL A 163 -6.44 32.08 30.69
CA VAL A 163 -6.51 30.66 30.37
C VAL A 163 -6.71 30.36 28.88
N THR A 164 -7.33 31.29 28.14
CA THR A 164 -7.55 31.14 26.68
C THR A 164 -6.26 31.14 25.88
N LYS A 165 -5.16 31.61 26.49
CA LYS A 165 -3.81 31.65 25.91
C LYS A 165 -2.92 30.47 26.34
N ASN A 166 -3.45 29.54 27.10
CA ASN A 166 -2.70 28.31 27.37
C ASN A 166 -2.43 27.57 26.09
N ILE A 167 -1.21 27.04 25.95
CA ILE A 167 -0.79 26.20 24.82
C ILE A 167 -0.77 24.76 25.28
N LEU A 168 -1.39 23.88 24.51
CA LEU A 168 -1.60 22.48 24.88
C LEU A 168 -1.55 21.54 23.67
N LEU A 169 -1.39 20.26 23.92
CA LEU A 169 -1.65 19.21 22.96
C LEU A 169 -3.15 18.94 22.89
N ARG A 170 -3.74 19.03 21.69
CA ARG A 170 -5.18 18.89 21.50
C ARG A 170 -5.69 17.55 22.01
N SER A 171 -6.77 17.55 22.77
CA SER A 171 -7.43 16.35 23.31
C SER A 171 -8.48 15.73 22.36
N HIS A 172 -8.81 16.44 21.29
CA HIS A 172 -9.74 16.07 20.22
C HIS A 172 -9.42 16.89 18.95
N THR A 173 -9.97 16.49 17.80
CA THR A 173 -9.77 17.20 16.53
C THR A 173 -10.85 18.27 16.28
N SER A 174 -11.71 18.57 17.25
CA SER A 174 -12.74 19.64 17.16
C SER A 174 -12.12 21.04 17.10
N ASN A 175 -10.83 21.23 17.52
CA ASN A 175 -10.13 22.50 17.32
C ASN A 175 -10.04 22.87 15.83
N ASP A 176 -9.90 21.88 14.95
CA ASP A 176 -9.89 22.10 13.50
C ASP A 176 -11.26 22.64 13.03
N GLN A 177 -12.36 22.14 13.60
CA GLN A 177 -13.70 22.61 13.29
C GLN A 177 -13.91 24.07 13.68
N SER A 178 -13.45 24.50 14.88
CA SER A 178 -13.53 25.90 15.32
C SER A 178 -12.74 26.82 14.41
N ARG A 179 -11.55 26.42 14.00
CA ARG A 179 -10.70 27.18 13.08
C ARG A 179 -11.28 27.29 11.67
N ILE A 180 -11.90 26.23 11.17
CA ILE A 180 -12.57 26.25 9.86
C ILE A 180 -13.77 27.19 9.90
N MET A 181 -14.61 27.12 10.94
CA MET A 181 -15.79 27.98 11.10
C MET A 181 -15.42 29.48 11.23
N GLU A 182 -14.26 29.83 11.74
CA GLU A 182 -13.78 31.21 11.77
C GLU A 182 -13.40 31.77 10.39
N HIS A 183 -12.96 30.93 9.49
CA HIS A 183 -12.37 31.37 8.23
C HIS A 183 -13.27 31.06 7.02
N GLN A 184 -14.29 30.24 7.20
CA GLN A 184 -15.21 29.82 6.15
C GLN A 184 -16.67 30.01 6.56
N GLN A 185 -17.45 30.66 5.71
CA GLN A 185 -18.90 30.74 5.87
C GLN A 185 -19.57 29.44 5.35
N PRO A 186 -20.73 29.07 5.93
CA PRO A 186 -21.51 27.93 5.40
C PRO A 186 -21.88 28.12 3.91
N PRO A 187 -21.96 27.02 3.15
CA PRO A 187 -21.98 25.62 3.61
C PRO A 187 -20.60 25.09 3.94
N ILE A 188 -20.44 24.44 5.10
CA ILE A 188 -19.24 23.78 5.56
C ILE A 188 -19.53 22.27 5.65
N ARG A 189 -18.73 21.44 5.00
CA ARG A 189 -18.85 19.97 5.08
C ARG A 189 -17.46 19.36 5.06
N VAL A 190 -16.91 19.09 6.24
CA VAL A 190 -15.50 18.71 6.42
C VAL A 190 -15.34 17.51 7.33
N ILE A 191 -14.28 16.76 7.12
CA ILE A 191 -13.75 15.76 8.05
C ILE A 191 -12.34 16.14 8.46
N CYS A 192 -12.02 15.99 9.74
CA CYS A 192 -10.75 16.36 10.35
C CYS A 192 -10.13 15.13 11.01
N PRO A 193 -9.32 14.31 10.29
CA PRO A 193 -8.55 13.24 10.89
C PRO A 193 -7.29 13.79 11.54
N GLY A 194 -6.94 13.27 12.71
CA GLY A 194 -5.72 13.72 13.37
C GLY A 194 -5.38 12.91 14.61
N ARG A 195 -4.14 13.10 15.08
CA ARG A 195 -3.70 12.58 16.36
C ARG A 195 -4.17 13.51 17.47
N VAL A 196 -4.55 12.91 18.58
CA VAL A 196 -5.00 13.58 19.79
C VAL A 196 -4.31 13.02 21.02
N TYR A 197 -4.29 13.75 22.11
CA TYR A 197 -3.49 13.47 23.27
C TYR A 197 -4.32 13.58 24.54
N ARG A 198 -4.20 12.60 25.43
CA ARG A 198 -4.83 12.61 26.75
C ARG A 198 -3.86 12.10 27.79
N ASN A 199 -3.83 12.75 28.93
CA ASN A 199 -2.92 12.37 30.02
C ASN A 199 -3.48 11.13 30.77
N GLU A 200 -3.55 10.00 30.05
CA GLU A 200 -4.06 8.73 30.56
C GLU A 200 -2.92 7.72 30.73
N ALA A 201 -3.04 6.86 31.71
CA ALA A 201 -2.10 5.74 31.89
C ALA A 201 -2.22 4.73 30.75
N ILE A 202 -1.08 4.40 30.14
CA ILE A 202 -1.03 3.44 29.01
C ILE A 202 -1.46 2.06 29.49
N SER A 203 -2.41 1.46 28.76
CA SER A 203 -2.96 0.14 29.03
C SER A 203 -3.44 -0.53 27.74
N ALA A 204 -3.94 -1.75 27.83
CA ALA A 204 -4.55 -2.43 26.68
C ALA A 204 -5.79 -1.68 26.10
N ARG A 205 -6.38 -0.71 26.84
CA ARG A 205 -7.62 0.00 26.49
C ARG A 205 -7.50 1.51 26.39
N ALA A 206 -6.40 2.09 26.85
CA ALA A 206 -6.13 3.52 26.86
C ALA A 206 -4.67 3.78 26.46
N HIS A 207 -4.42 4.87 25.78
CA HIS A 207 -3.09 5.32 25.43
C HIS A 207 -3.01 6.85 25.55
N CYS A 208 -1.81 7.38 25.83
CA CYS A 208 -1.62 8.83 25.97
C CYS A 208 -1.75 9.61 24.65
N PHE A 209 -1.79 8.93 23.54
CA PHE A 209 -2.19 9.47 22.23
C PHE A 209 -2.99 8.42 21.46
N PHE A 210 -3.88 8.87 20.60
CA PHE A 210 -4.63 8.04 19.66
C PHE A 210 -5.09 8.89 18.47
N HIS A 211 -5.80 8.29 17.52
CA HIS A 211 -6.24 8.98 16.33
C HIS A 211 -7.76 9.11 16.32
N GLN A 212 -8.21 10.34 16.05
CA GLN A 212 -9.64 10.64 15.83
C GLN A 212 -9.88 11.04 14.38
N LEU A 213 -11.10 10.86 13.93
CA LEU A 213 -11.66 11.53 12.77
C LEU A 213 -12.95 12.17 13.22
N GLU A 214 -13.05 13.47 13.08
CA GLU A 214 -14.27 14.21 13.37
C GLU A 214 -14.86 14.79 12.09
N GLY A 215 -16.18 14.89 12.03
CA GLY A 215 -16.90 15.49 10.91
C GLY A 215 -17.78 16.64 11.38
N LEU A 216 -17.85 17.68 10.53
CA LEU A 216 -18.69 18.84 10.71
C LEU A 216 -19.47 19.12 9.43
N TYR A 217 -20.78 19.31 9.57
CA TYR A 217 -21.63 19.85 8.51
C TYR A 217 -22.47 21.01 9.04
N VAL A 218 -22.31 22.18 8.45
CA VAL A 218 -23.09 23.39 8.79
C VAL A 218 -23.70 23.96 7.51
N ASP A 219 -25.01 24.13 7.49
CA ASP A 219 -25.76 24.71 6.38
C ASP A 219 -27.14 25.19 6.90
N LYS A 220 -27.97 25.70 6.00
CA LYS A 220 -29.36 26.05 6.35
C LYS A 220 -30.19 24.79 6.53
N ASN A 221 -31.02 24.78 7.56
CA ASN A 221 -32.00 23.72 7.84
C ASN A 221 -31.41 22.31 8.03
N VAL A 222 -30.17 22.20 8.50
CA VAL A 222 -29.56 20.89 8.84
C VAL A 222 -30.25 20.32 10.06
N SER A 223 -30.58 19.04 10.01
CA SER A 223 -31.38 18.36 11.06
C SER A 223 -30.65 17.15 11.65
N PHE A 224 -31.13 16.71 12.81
CA PHE A 224 -30.68 15.46 13.43
C PHE A 224 -30.99 14.23 12.58
N THR A 225 -31.98 14.30 11.69
CA THR A 225 -32.28 13.24 10.72
C THR A 225 -31.20 13.12 9.68
N ASP A 226 -30.62 14.24 9.21
CA ASP A 226 -29.50 14.26 8.28
C ASP A 226 -28.26 13.62 8.90
N LEU A 227 -27.94 13.96 10.16
CA LEU A 227 -26.89 13.31 10.93
C LEU A 227 -27.11 11.80 11.00
N LYS A 228 -28.31 11.36 11.40
CA LYS A 228 -28.63 9.93 11.50
C LYS A 228 -28.46 9.21 10.15
N GLN A 229 -28.87 9.82 9.06
CA GLN A 229 -28.75 9.23 7.72
C GLN A 229 -27.29 9.08 7.30
N VAL A 230 -26.47 10.10 7.50
CA VAL A 230 -25.04 10.06 7.19
C VAL A 230 -24.32 8.97 7.99
N LEU A 231 -24.60 8.90 9.30
CA LEU A 231 -24.00 7.90 10.20
C LEU A 231 -24.48 6.47 9.87
N LEU A 232 -25.73 6.28 9.48
CA LEU A 232 -26.22 4.96 9.03
C LEU A 232 -25.54 4.53 7.75
N THR A 233 -25.37 5.44 6.78
CA THR A 233 -24.67 5.16 5.52
C THR A 233 -23.21 4.79 5.80
N PHE A 234 -22.51 5.59 6.60
CA PHE A 234 -21.14 5.30 7.05
C PHE A 234 -21.01 3.91 7.68
N ALA A 235 -21.90 3.59 8.64
CA ALA A 235 -21.84 2.30 9.33
C ALA A 235 -22.06 1.12 8.39
N ARG A 236 -22.97 1.24 7.43
CA ARG A 236 -23.25 0.18 6.44
C ARG A 236 -22.12 0.01 5.42
N GLU A 237 -21.51 1.09 4.98
CA GLU A 237 -20.37 1.01 4.05
C GLU A 237 -19.13 0.39 4.71
N LEU A 238 -18.88 0.73 5.99
CA LEU A 238 -17.69 0.24 6.68
C LEU A 238 -17.83 -1.19 7.22
N PHE A 239 -19.03 -1.55 7.74
CA PHE A 239 -19.26 -2.82 8.45
C PHE A 239 -20.23 -3.78 7.74
N GLY A 240 -20.78 -3.36 6.60
CA GLY A 240 -21.69 -4.16 5.79
C GLY A 240 -23.16 -3.72 5.87
N PRO A 241 -23.97 -4.08 4.83
CA PRO A 241 -25.31 -3.55 4.61
C PRO A 241 -26.32 -3.88 5.72
N ASP A 242 -26.11 -4.96 6.44
CA ASP A 242 -27.01 -5.41 7.52
C ASP A 242 -26.74 -4.71 8.86
N THR A 243 -25.75 -3.81 8.90
CA THR A 243 -25.41 -3.08 10.12
C THR A 243 -26.54 -2.17 10.55
N LYS A 244 -26.94 -2.32 11.81
CA LYS A 244 -27.93 -1.48 12.47
C LYS A 244 -27.24 -0.49 13.38
N ILE A 245 -27.79 0.73 13.49
CA ILE A 245 -27.33 1.75 14.42
C ILE A 245 -28.34 1.97 15.53
N ARG A 246 -27.84 2.39 16.68
CA ARG A 246 -28.63 2.85 17.82
C ARG A 246 -28.01 4.13 18.36
N LEU A 247 -28.80 5.19 18.48
CA LEU A 247 -28.40 6.44 19.11
C LEU A 247 -28.87 6.46 20.53
N ARG A 248 -27.96 6.63 21.48
CA ARG A 248 -28.26 6.78 22.90
C ARG A 248 -28.05 8.25 23.30
N PRO A 249 -28.98 8.90 23.99
CA PRO A 249 -28.77 10.26 24.52
C PRO A 249 -27.47 10.34 25.33
N SER A 250 -26.69 11.39 25.09
CA SER A 250 -25.44 11.70 25.78
C SER A 250 -25.31 13.21 25.95
N TYR A 251 -24.23 13.67 26.55
CA TYR A 251 -23.94 15.08 26.71
C TYR A 251 -22.52 15.39 26.26
N PHE A 252 -22.38 16.40 25.41
CA PHE A 252 -21.11 17.04 25.05
C PHE A 252 -21.32 18.56 25.10
N PRO A 253 -20.33 19.35 25.60
CA PRO A 253 -20.49 20.82 25.74
C PRO A 253 -20.76 21.53 24.42
N PHE A 254 -20.24 20.99 23.29
CA PHE A 254 -20.27 21.60 21.97
C PHE A 254 -21.46 21.12 21.10
N THR A 255 -22.32 20.23 21.61
CA THR A 255 -23.47 19.73 20.85
C THR A 255 -24.73 19.66 21.72
N GLY A 256 -25.91 19.91 21.11
CA GLY A 256 -27.24 19.79 21.74
C GLY A 256 -28.35 19.70 20.69
N PRO A 257 -29.12 18.59 20.61
CA PRO A 257 -29.01 17.33 21.35
C PRO A 257 -27.77 16.50 20.96
N SER A 258 -27.22 15.79 21.94
CA SER A 258 -26.05 14.92 21.77
C SER A 258 -26.41 13.45 21.89
N ALA A 259 -25.68 12.58 21.22
CA ALA A 259 -25.87 11.13 21.31
C ALA A 259 -24.55 10.39 21.14
N GLU A 260 -24.48 9.21 21.72
CA GLU A 260 -23.48 8.19 21.36
C GLU A 260 -24.11 7.20 20.39
N MET A 261 -23.35 6.83 19.35
CA MET A 261 -23.80 5.85 18.38
C MET A 261 -23.17 4.49 18.63
N ASP A 262 -24.06 3.49 18.81
CA ASP A 262 -23.70 2.08 18.81
C ASP A 262 -24.05 1.45 17.46
N ILE A 263 -23.23 0.46 17.05
CA ILE A 263 -23.57 -0.45 15.95
C ILE A 263 -23.91 -1.83 16.49
N SER A 264 -24.72 -2.58 15.75
CA SER A 264 -24.89 -4.02 16.01
C SER A 264 -23.55 -4.74 15.90
N CYS A 265 -23.20 -5.51 16.94
CA CYS A 265 -21.91 -6.20 16.97
C CYS A 265 -21.80 -7.19 15.80
N HIS A 266 -20.95 -6.90 14.81
CA HIS A 266 -20.79 -7.77 13.64
C HIS A 266 -20.05 -9.07 13.96
N ILE A 267 -19.29 -9.13 15.07
CA ILE A 267 -18.57 -10.35 15.51
C ILE A 267 -19.57 -11.44 15.89
N CYS A 268 -20.67 -11.08 16.56
CA CYS A 268 -21.69 -12.04 17.01
C CYS A 268 -23.04 -11.86 16.32
N GLY A 269 -23.15 -10.98 15.31
CA GLY A 269 -24.42 -10.69 14.64
C GLY A 269 -25.49 -10.12 15.58
N GLY A 270 -25.10 -9.39 16.63
CA GLY A 270 -26.01 -8.81 17.62
C GLY A 270 -26.48 -9.78 18.72
N LYS A 271 -26.02 -11.04 18.73
CA LYS A 271 -26.43 -12.06 19.71
C LYS A 271 -25.85 -11.87 21.12
N GLY A 272 -24.77 -11.12 21.23
CA GLY A 272 -24.00 -10.96 22.46
C GLY A 272 -22.78 -11.86 22.50
N CYS A 273 -21.59 -11.31 22.77
CA CYS A 273 -20.32 -12.02 22.95
C CYS A 273 -19.43 -11.27 23.95
N GLY A 274 -18.28 -11.84 24.31
CA GLY A 274 -17.33 -11.21 25.23
C GLY A 274 -16.84 -9.84 24.78
N PHE A 275 -16.69 -9.61 23.47
CA PHE A 275 -16.28 -8.32 22.90
C PHE A 275 -17.32 -7.21 23.17
N CYS A 276 -18.57 -7.46 22.86
CA CYS A 276 -19.67 -6.51 23.11
C CYS A 276 -20.24 -6.60 24.55
N LYS A 277 -19.55 -7.28 25.45
CA LYS A 277 -19.98 -7.51 26.83
C LYS A 277 -21.41 -8.08 26.93
N HIS A 278 -21.74 -8.99 26.02
CA HIS A 278 -23.03 -9.66 25.90
C HIS A 278 -24.23 -8.75 25.58
N THR A 279 -24.00 -7.47 25.25
CA THR A 279 -25.06 -6.51 24.92
C THR A 279 -25.59 -6.63 23.49
N GLY A 280 -24.79 -7.20 22.57
CA GLY A 280 -25.06 -7.21 21.13
C GLY A 280 -24.74 -5.89 20.43
N TRP A 281 -24.28 -4.86 21.14
CA TRP A 281 -24.02 -3.50 20.65
C TRP A 281 -22.59 -3.05 20.99
N VAL A 282 -21.99 -2.26 20.10
CA VAL A 282 -20.67 -1.67 20.32
C VAL A 282 -20.73 -0.19 19.99
N GLU A 283 -20.40 0.65 20.96
CA GLU A 283 -20.24 2.08 20.77
C GLU A 283 -19.04 2.38 19.88
N ILE A 284 -19.21 3.26 18.89
CA ILE A 284 -18.15 3.60 17.94
C ILE A 284 -17.86 5.10 17.83
N LEU A 285 -18.82 5.98 18.17
CA LEU A 285 -18.65 7.42 18.04
C LEU A 285 -19.63 8.22 18.91
N GLY A 286 -19.24 9.47 19.19
CA GLY A 286 -20.12 10.51 19.71
C GLY A 286 -20.59 11.43 18.59
N CYS A 287 -21.80 12.01 18.72
CA CYS A 287 -22.36 12.91 17.73
C CYS A 287 -23.41 13.83 18.32
N GLY A 288 -23.82 14.86 17.58
CA GLY A 288 -24.91 15.75 17.98
C GLY A 288 -25.11 16.93 17.03
N MET A 289 -26.13 17.71 17.28
CA MET A 289 -26.31 18.99 16.61
C MET A 289 -25.36 20.02 17.23
N VAL A 290 -24.70 20.82 16.40
CA VAL A 290 -23.76 21.85 16.89
C VAL A 290 -24.51 22.84 17.76
N ASP A 291 -23.97 23.13 18.96
CA ASP A 291 -24.55 24.09 19.87
C ASP A 291 -24.57 25.51 19.26
N PRO A 292 -25.68 26.27 19.34
CA PRO A 292 -25.72 27.63 18.83
C PRO A 292 -24.59 28.54 19.35
N ASN A 293 -24.17 28.38 20.61
CA ASN A 293 -23.09 29.15 21.18
C ASN A 293 -21.72 28.88 20.45
N VAL A 294 -21.51 27.65 19.98
CA VAL A 294 -20.32 27.29 19.21
C VAL A 294 -20.31 28.00 17.85
N LEU A 295 -21.46 28.01 17.15
CA LEU A 295 -21.58 28.73 15.87
C LEU A 295 -21.31 30.23 16.07
N GLU A 296 -21.93 30.86 17.07
CA GLU A 296 -21.78 32.27 17.36
C GLU A 296 -20.34 32.62 17.79
N ALA A 297 -19.70 31.78 18.62
CA ALA A 297 -18.33 31.96 19.04
C ALA A 297 -17.33 31.90 17.83
N CYS A 298 -17.74 31.25 16.73
CA CYS A 298 -16.98 31.18 15.48
C CYS A 298 -17.46 32.17 14.41
N GLY A 299 -18.40 33.10 14.74
CA GLY A 299 -18.90 34.14 13.81
C GLY A 299 -19.94 33.65 12.79
N ILE A 300 -20.61 32.54 13.06
CA ILE A 300 -21.71 32.02 12.24
C ILE A 300 -23.06 32.31 12.90
N ASP A 301 -24.00 32.92 12.18
CA ASP A 301 -25.35 33.24 12.69
C ASP A 301 -26.16 31.98 12.92
N SER A 302 -26.35 31.61 14.20
CA SER A 302 -27.08 30.42 14.63
C SER A 302 -28.58 30.50 14.36
N LYS A 303 -29.16 31.68 14.02
CA LYS A 303 -30.54 31.83 13.60
C LYS A 303 -30.79 31.47 12.16
N VAL A 304 -29.74 31.48 11.35
CA VAL A 304 -29.75 31.17 9.89
C VAL A 304 -29.27 29.76 9.64
N TYR A 305 -28.22 29.37 10.35
CA TYR A 305 -27.49 28.11 10.11
C TYR A 305 -27.65 27.16 11.29
N THR A 306 -27.72 25.89 10.95
CA THR A 306 -27.67 24.77 11.88
C THR A 306 -26.61 23.77 11.41
N GLY A 307 -26.15 22.91 12.27
CA GLY A 307 -25.14 21.93 11.88
C GLY A 307 -25.16 20.71 12.77
N TYR A 308 -24.45 19.68 12.33
CA TYR A 308 -24.14 18.52 13.16
C TYR A 308 -22.64 18.22 13.13
N ALA A 309 -22.18 17.61 14.22
CA ALA A 309 -20.83 17.10 14.34
C ALA A 309 -20.85 15.65 14.85
N PHE A 310 -19.80 14.91 14.52
CA PHE A 310 -19.53 13.56 15.02
C PHE A 310 -18.04 13.32 15.15
N GLY A 311 -17.65 12.45 16.09
CA GLY A 311 -16.24 12.11 16.30
C GLY A 311 -16.05 10.65 16.67
N LEU A 312 -15.11 9.98 16.00
CA LEU A 312 -14.79 8.57 16.19
C LEU A 312 -13.30 8.35 16.43
N GLY A 313 -12.98 7.35 17.27
CA GLY A 313 -11.60 6.89 17.49
C GLY A 313 -11.22 5.81 16.47
N ILE A 314 -10.15 6.04 15.71
CA ILE A 314 -9.71 5.13 14.63
C ILE A 314 -9.26 3.80 15.21
N GLU A 315 -8.55 3.81 16.34
CA GLU A 315 -8.11 2.58 17.03
C GLU A 315 -9.28 1.70 17.42
N ARG A 316 -10.37 2.30 17.93
CA ARG A 316 -11.56 1.54 18.35
C ARG A 316 -12.24 0.84 17.18
N ILE A 317 -12.32 1.50 16.03
CA ILE A 317 -12.84 0.92 14.80
C ILE A 317 -11.90 -0.16 14.27
N THR A 318 -10.59 0.08 14.31
CA THR A 318 -9.57 -0.88 13.88
C THR A 318 -9.60 -2.14 14.75
N ASN A 319 -9.71 -1.98 16.07
CA ASN A 319 -9.88 -3.10 17.00
C ASN A 319 -11.13 -3.93 16.67
N LEU A 320 -12.22 -3.27 16.35
CA LEU A 320 -13.46 -3.93 16.00
C LEU A 320 -13.36 -4.69 14.67
N LYS A 321 -12.74 -4.08 13.67
CA LYS A 321 -12.57 -4.65 12.31
C LYS A 321 -11.62 -5.84 12.31
N TYR A 322 -10.46 -5.70 12.95
CA TYR A 322 -9.38 -6.71 12.93
C TYR A 322 -9.27 -7.54 14.21
N ARG A 323 -10.17 -7.32 15.17
CA ARG A 323 -10.21 -8.05 16.47
C ARG A 323 -8.93 -7.91 17.28
N VAL A 324 -8.24 -6.78 17.17
CA VAL A 324 -7.07 -6.46 17.99
C VAL A 324 -7.55 -6.17 19.42
N ALA A 325 -6.97 -6.86 20.40
CA ALA A 325 -7.43 -6.78 21.78
C ALA A 325 -6.66 -5.76 22.63
N ASP A 326 -5.51 -5.31 22.17
CA ASP A 326 -4.58 -4.45 22.91
C ASP A 326 -4.16 -3.25 22.04
N LEU A 327 -4.49 -2.03 22.49
CA LEU A 327 -4.17 -0.78 21.80
C LEU A 327 -2.65 -0.54 21.65
N ARG A 328 -1.84 -1.07 22.56
CA ARG A 328 -0.38 -0.88 22.56
C ARG A 328 0.26 -1.47 21.31
N MET A 329 -0.30 -2.53 20.75
CA MET A 329 0.18 -3.16 19.51
C MET A 329 0.28 -2.18 18.33
N PHE A 330 -0.56 -1.14 18.31
CA PHE A 330 -0.50 -0.13 17.26
C PHE A 330 0.67 0.86 17.40
N SER A 331 1.30 0.94 18.56
CA SER A 331 2.38 1.88 18.84
C SER A 331 3.75 1.22 19.09
N GLU A 332 3.79 -0.10 19.33
CA GLU A 332 5.01 -0.84 19.64
C GLU A 332 5.89 -1.14 18.41
N ASN A 333 5.36 -0.95 17.20
CA ASN A 333 6.05 -1.21 15.93
C ASN A 333 6.63 -2.64 15.81
N ASP A 334 5.91 -3.64 16.35
CA ASP A 334 6.29 -5.05 16.22
C ASP A 334 6.03 -5.52 14.78
N THR A 335 7.08 -5.90 14.07
CA THR A 335 6.99 -6.34 12.68
C THR A 335 6.15 -7.59 12.53
N ARG A 336 6.12 -8.51 13.50
CA ARG A 336 5.29 -9.71 13.48
C ARG A 336 3.80 -9.36 13.47
N PHE A 337 3.41 -8.34 14.22
CA PHE A 337 2.04 -7.82 14.20
C PHE A 337 1.73 -7.13 12.86
N LEU A 338 2.66 -6.33 12.35
CA LEU A 338 2.46 -5.63 11.08
C LEU A 338 2.37 -6.61 9.90
N ASP A 339 3.14 -7.68 9.89
CA ASP A 339 3.14 -8.70 8.83
C ASP A 339 1.79 -9.44 8.70
N GLU A 340 0.94 -9.43 9.74
CA GLU A 340 -0.42 -9.97 9.66
C GLU A 340 -1.33 -9.18 8.70
N PHE A 341 -0.94 -7.94 8.32
CA PHE A 341 -1.73 -7.03 7.48
C PHE A 341 -1.25 -6.93 6.03
N VAL A 342 -0.36 -7.81 5.56
CA VAL A 342 0.19 -7.78 4.19
C VAL A 342 -0.91 -7.83 3.12
N SER A 343 -1.98 -8.55 3.37
CA SER A 343 -3.12 -8.70 2.46
C SER A 343 -4.36 -7.90 2.89
N ALA A 344 -4.26 -7.02 3.91
CA ALA A 344 -5.38 -6.24 4.39
C ALA A 344 -5.67 -5.04 3.46
N GLU A 345 -6.94 -4.86 3.09
CA GLU A 345 -7.50 -3.77 2.29
C GLU A 345 -8.28 -2.77 3.15
#